data_3d5c20065eba723e260f53327e5ff33f
#
_entry.id   3d5c20065eba723e260f53327e5ff33f
#
_cell.length_a   1.000
_cell.length_b   1.000
_cell.length_c   1.000
_cell.angle_alpha   90.00
_cell.angle_beta   90.00
_cell.angle_gamma   90.00
#
_symmetry.space_group_name_H-M   'P 1'
#
loop_
_entity.id
_entity.type
_entity.pdbx_description
1 polymer ?
#
loop_
_entity_poly.entity_id
_entity_poly.type
_entity_poly.pdbx_seq_one_letter_code
_entity_poly.pdbx_strand_id
1 'polypeptide(L)'
;MVTKQIINISNSQKMESIGNESVDLVVTSPPYPMIEMWDEIFLLQNSTISSCIEEKPEEAFELMHQELDKVWEECYRVIKPGGFMCVNIGDATRTINGNFKLYNNHTRILETCNKLGFISLPNIIWRKQTNAPNKFMGSGMLPCGAYVTLEHEWILIFRKGDKRKYTTSE
;
A
#
# COMPACT_ATOMS: atom_id res chain seq x y z
N MET A 1 -12.42 -26.15 18.85
CA MET A 1 -12.64 -25.05 17.88
C MET A 1 -12.32 -25.62 16.49
N VAL A 2 -13.23 -25.51 15.53
CA VAL A 2 -12.99 -25.97 14.15
C VAL A 2 -12.57 -24.76 13.31
N THR A 3 -11.38 -24.82 12.74
CA THR A 3 -10.88 -23.77 11.83
C THR A 3 -11.26 -24.12 10.40
N LYS A 4 -11.80 -23.15 9.66
CA LYS A 4 -12.14 -23.28 8.24
C LYS A 4 -11.29 -22.32 7.43
N GLN A 5 -10.66 -22.81 6.37
CA GLN A 5 -9.97 -21.98 5.38
C GLN A 5 -10.76 -21.95 4.08
N ILE A 6 -10.87 -20.76 3.49
CA ILE A 6 -11.52 -20.53 2.20
C ILE A 6 -10.52 -19.76 1.33
N ILE A 7 -10.24 -20.27 0.14
CA ILE A 7 -9.35 -19.63 -0.83
C ILE A 7 -10.22 -19.12 -1.97
N ASN A 8 -10.20 -17.79 -2.17
CA ASN A 8 -10.81 -17.12 -3.32
C ASN A 8 -9.70 -16.59 -4.22
N ILE A 9 -9.68 -17.02 -5.48
CA ILE A 9 -8.72 -16.52 -6.48
C ILE A 9 -9.48 -15.54 -7.38
N SER A 10 -9.37 -14.24 -7.07
CA SER A 10 -10.05 -13.17 -7.79
C SER A 10 -9.34 -11.83 -7.59
N ASN A 11 -9.69 -10.84 -8.41
CA ASN A 11 -9.21 -9.48 -8.23
C ASN A 11 -9.87 -8.86 -6.98
N SER A 12 -9.04 -8.39 -6.04
CA SER A 12 -9.52 -7.78 -4.78
C SER A 12 -10.21 -6.42 -4.95
N GLN A 13 -10.21 -5.84 -6.15
CA GLN A 13 -11.01 -4.67 -6.48
C GLN A 13 -12.53 -4.96 -6.45
N LYS A 14 -12.92 -6.25 -6.44
CA LYS A 14 -14.30 -6.73 -6.30
C LYS A 14 -14.33 -8.01 -5.49
N MET A 15 -14.67 -7.91 -4.22
CA MET A 15 -14.78 -9.07 -3.32
C MET A 15 -16.24 -9.55 -3.20
N GLU A 16 -16.88 -9.89 -4.34
CA GLU A 16 -18.30 -10.23 -4.41
C GLU A 16 -18.72 -11.40 -3.51
N SER A 17 -17.80 -12.34 -3.27
CA SER A 17 -18.04 -13.50 -2.39
C SER A 17 -18.00 -13.15 -0.90
N ILE A 18 -17.61 -11.92 -0.54
CA ILE A 18 -17.47 -11.48 0.85
C ILE A 18 -18.57 -10.46 1.16
N GLY A 19 -19.42 -10.77 2.13
CA GLY A 19 -20.51 -9.91 2.56
C GLY A 19 -20.03 -8.61 3.21
N ASN A 20 -20.87 -7.59 3.19
CA ASN A 20 -20.60 -6.34 3.90
C ASN A 20 -20.42 -6.62 5.40
N GLU A 21 -19.48 -5.90 6.01
CA GLU A 21 -19.26 -5.93 7.47
C GLU A 21 -19.16 -7.35 8.06
N SER A 22 -18.46 -8.24 7.32
CA SER A 22 -18.33 -9.66 7.69
C SER A 22 -16.91 -10.04 8.15
N VAL A 23 -15.90 -9.18 7.90
CA VAL A 23 -14.48 -9.44 8.16
C VAL A 23 -14.02 -8.67 9.39
N ASP A 24 -13.30 -9.34 10.28
CA ASP A 24 -12.74 -8.73 11.49
C ASP A 24 -11.39 -8.09 11.27
N LEU A 25 -10.58 -8.67 10.37
CA LEU A 25 -9.22 -8.22 10.08
C LEU A 25 -8.87 -8.46 8.61
N VAL A 26 -8.30 -7.45 7.98
CA VAL A 26 -7.59 -7.56 6.69
C VAL A 26 -6.10 -7.36 6.95
N VAL A 27 -5.27 -8.25 6.39
CA VAL A 27 -3.81 -8.11 6.35
C VAL A 27 -3.37 -8.27 4.91
N THR A 28 -2.68 -7.29 4.36
CA THR A 28 -2.28 -7.29 2.95
C THR A 28 -0.97 -6.55 2.72
N SER A 29 -0.30 -6.92 1.62
CA SER A 29 0.81 -6.18 1.02
C SER A 29 0.49 -6.08 -0.47
N PRO A 30 0.01 -4.93 -0.97
CA PRO A 30 -0.37 -4.77 -2.37
C PRO A 30 0.88 -4.68 -3.26
N PRO A 31 0.75 -4.73 -4.59
CA PRO A 31 1.79 -4.23 -5.49
C PRO A 31 2.16 -2.79 -5.13
N TYR A 32 3.46 -2.48 -5.09
CA TYR A 32 3.94 -1.16 -4.69
C TYR A 32 4.03 -0.23 -5.89
N PRO A 33 3.23 0.84 -5.98
CA PRO A 33 3.32 1.82 -7.07
C PRO A 33 4.74 2.36 -7.26
N MET A 34 5.16 2.54 -8.50
CA MET A 34 6.48 3.02 -8.93
C MET A 34 7.66 2.11 -8.60
N ILE A 35 7.45 0.90 -8.11
CA ILE A 35 8.47 -0.16 -8.09
C ILE A 35 8.32 -0.98 -9.37
N GLU A 36 9.33 -0.92 -10.24
CA GLU A 36 9.35 -1.42 -11.60
C GLU A 36 8.83 -2.86 -11.76
N MET A 37 9.16 -3.74 -10.82
CA MET A 37 8.71 -5.13 -10.85
C MET A 37 7.18 -5.30 -10.79
N TRP A 38 6.43 -4.28 -10.38
CA TRP A 38 4.97 -4.29 -10.27
C TRP A 38 4.28 -3.55 -11.42
N ASP A 39 5.02 -2.91 -12.32
CA ASP A 39 4.45 -2.12 -13.41
C ASP A 39 3.46 -2.93 -14.24
N GLU A 40 3.82 -4.17 -14.65
CA GLU A 40 2.96 -5.03 -15.47
C GLU A 40 1.59 -5.27 -14.85
N ILE A 41 1.52 -5.44 -13.53
CA ILE A 41 0.23 -5.66 -12.83
C ILE A 41 -0.67 -4.44 -12.96
N PHE A 42 -0.12 -3.23 -12.81
CA PHE A 42 -0.87 -2.00 -12.97
C PHE A 42 -1.26 -1.75 -14.42
N LEU A 43 -0.38 -2.05 -15.38
CA LEU A 43 -0.64 -1.91 -16.81
C LEU A 43 -1.77 -2.83 -17.29
N LEU A 44 -1.88 -4.02 -16.73
CA LEU A 44 -3.00 -4.94 -17.02
C LEU A 44 -4.35 -4.40 -16.52
N GLN A 45 -4.34 -3.57 -15.48
CA GLN A 45 -5.56 -2.98 -14.92
C GLN A 45 -5.92 -1.65 -15.60
N ASN A 46 -4.90 -0.87 -15.98
CA ASN A 46 -5.07 0.43 -16.62
C ASN A 46 -3.93 0.70 -17.61
N SER A 47 -4.20 0.48 -18.89
CA SER A 47 -3.21 0.64 -19.98
C SER A 47 -2.71 2.09 -20.14
N THR A 48 -3.46 3.10 -19.69
CA THR A 48 -3.07 4.51 -19.73
C THR A 48 -1.78 4.77 -18.94
N ILE A 49 -1.52 3.99 -17.90
CA ILE A 49 -0.31 4.10 -17.07
C ILE A 49 0.96 3.97 -17.92
N SER A 50 0.95 3.11 -18.95
CA SER A 50 2.11 2.88 -19.83
C SER A 50 2.65 4.16 -20.45
N SER A 51 1.77 5.01 -20.97
CA SER A 51 2.17 6.27 -21.60
C SER A 51 2.62 7.33 -20.58
N CYS A 52 2.20 7.19 -19.32
CA CYS A 52 2.48 8.18 -18.27
C CYS A 52 3.80 7.92 -17.54
N ILE A 53 4.28 6.66 -17.45
CA ILE A 53 5.45 6.34 -16.61
C ILE A 53 6.66 7.20 -16.95
N GLU A 54 6.97 7.38 -18.22
CA GLU A 54 8.16 8.14 -18.67
C GLU A 54 7.87 9.63 -18.86
N GLU A 55 6.69 9.99 -19.35
CA GLU A 55 6.35 11.37 -19.72
C GLU A 55 5.82 12.18 -18.54
N LYS A 56 5.03 11.53 -17.67
CA LYS A 56 4.29 12.14 -16.55
C LYS A 56 4.27 11.23 -15.33
N PRO A 57 5.42 10.99 -14.71
CA PRO A 57 5.53 9.98 -13.64
C PRO A 57 4.64 10.26 -12.41
N GLU A 58 4.31 11.52 -12.13
CA GLU A 58 3.35 11.86 -11.07
C GLU A 58 1.93 11.41 -11.40
N GLU A 59 1.52 11.55 -12.65
CA GLU A 59 0.22 11.07 -13.14
C GLU A 59 0.18 9.54 -13.11
N ALA A 60 1.28 8.87 -13.54
CA ALA A 60 1.40 7.41 -13.44
C ALA A 60 1.28 6.93 -12.00
N PHE A 61 1.95 7.58 -11.05
CA PHE A 61 1.85 7.28 -9.62
C PHE A 61 0.42 7.36 -9.12
N GLU A 62 -0.29 8.43 -9.48
CA GLU A 62 -1.68 8.62 -9.08
C GLU A 62 -2.62 7.58 -9.72
N LEU A 63 -2.44 7.26 -11.00
CA LEU A 63 -3.23 6.23 -11.69
C LEU A 63 -3.02 4.83 -11.07
N MET A 64 -1.78 4.47 -10.69
CA MET A 64 -1.51 3.23 -9.98
C MET A 64 -2.23 3.19 -8.62
N HIS A 65 -2.23 4.30 -7.89
CA HIS A 65 -2.96 4.40 -6.63
C HIS A 65 -4.48 4.34 -6.80
N GLN A 66 -5.03 4.90 -7.88
CA GLN A 66 -6.46 4.79 -8.17
C GLN A 66 -6.91 3.32 -8.39
N GLU A 67 -6.01 2.47 -8.92
CA GLU A 67 -6.30 1.03 -8.97
C GLU A 67 -6.32 0.39 -7.58
N LEU A 68 -5.43 0.82 -6.67
CA LEU A 68 -5.44 0.37 -5.28
C LEU A 68 -6.62 0.95 -4.47
N ASP A 69 -7.06 2.17 -4.78
CA ASP A 69 -8.19 2.82 -4.09
C ASP A 69 -9.46 1.94 -4.16
N LYS A 70 -9.71 1.29 -5.30
CA LYS A 70 -10.81 0.32 -5.46
C LYS A 70 -10.72 -0.84 -4.45
N VAL A 71 -9.50 -1.28 -4.12
CA VAL A 71 -9.27 -2.32 -3.11
C VAL A 71 -9.56 -1.78 -1.70
N TRP A 72 -9.16 -0.54 -1.41
CA TRP A 72 -9.43 0.08 -0.11
C TRP A 72 -10.92 0.32 0.12
N GLU A 73 -11.66 0.69 -0.92
CA GLU A 73 -13.13 0.80 -0.88
C GLU A 73 -13.77 -0.55 -0.53
N GLU A 74 -13.35 -1.63 -1.19
CA GLU A 74 -13.83 -2.98 -0.89
C GLU A 74 -13.43 -3.44 0.53
N CYS A 75 -12.21 -3.14 0.97
CA CYS A 75 -11.79 -3.41 2.35
C CYS A 75 -12.68 -2.68 3.35
N TYR A 76 -12.99 -1.40 3.09
CA TYR A 76 -13.89 -0.63 3.94
C TYR A 76 -15.30 -1.24 3.98
N ARG A 77 -15.80 -1.70 2.84
CA ARG A 77 -17.11 -2.36 2.75
C ARG A 77 -17.18 -3.64 3.58
N VAL A 78 -16.17 -4.51 3.43
CA VAL A 78 -16.21 -5.86 4.05
C VAL A 78 -15.84 -5.88 5.53
N ILE A 79 -15.03 -4.93 6.00
CA ILE A 79 -14.61 -4.87 7.40
C ILE A 79 -15.79 -4.43 8.29
N LYS A 80 -15.97 -5.15 9.40
CA LYS A 80 -16.95 -4.82 10.44
C LYS A 80 -16.60 -3.50 11.13
N PRO A 81 -17.59 -2.77 11.68
CA PRO A 81 -17.32 -1.69 12.64
C PRO A 81 -16.43 -2.21 13.80
N GLY A 82 -15.37 -1.46 14.12
CA GLY A 82 -14.35 -1.85 15.09
C GLY A 82 -13.35 -2.91 14.60
N GLY A 83 -13.46 -3.35 13.34
CA GLY A 83 -12.47 -4.23 12.70
C GLY A 83 -11.25 -3.46 12.20
N PHE A 84 -10.21 -4.19 11.81
CA PHE A 84 -8.90 -3.63 11.49
C PHE A 84 -8.46 -3.97 10.07
N MET A 85 -7.64 -3.09 9.51
CA MET A 85 -6.86 -3.34 8.30
C MET A 85 -5.39 -3.02 8.58
N CYS A 86 -4.49 -3.96 8.23
CA CYS A 86 -3.05 -3.80 8.29
C CYS A 86 -2.50 -3.89 6.87
N VAL A 87 -1.82 -2.83 6.42
CA VAL A 87 -1.24 -2.74 5.08
C VAL A 87 0.26 -2.60 5.19
N ASN A 88 1.01 -3.61 4.73
CA ASN A 88 2.46 -3.48 4.57
C ASN A 88 2.76 -2.82 3.23
N ILE A 89 3.51 -1.72 3.25
CA ILE A 89 3.85 -0.94 2.05
C ILE A 89 5.22 -0.30 2.18
N GLY A 90 6.02 -0.38 1.12
CA GLY A 90 7.25 0.39 0.97
C GLY A 90 7.03 1.62 0.11
N ASP A 91 7.74 2.69 0.42
CA ASP A 91 7.88 3.80 -0.51
C ASP A 91 8.82 3.39 -1.65
N ALA A 92 8.67 4.02 -2.80
CA ALA A 92 9.45 3.71 -3.98
C ALA A 92 10.45 4.81 -4.30
N THR A 93 11.67 4.43 -4.65
CA THR A 93 12.62 5.33 -5.32
C THR A 93 12.75 4.91 -6.77
N ARG A 94 12.60 5.84 -7.69
CA ARG A 94 12.73 5.58 -9.12
C ARG A 94 13.46 6.73 -9.82
N THR A 95 14.30 6.38 -10.77
CA THR A 95 14.96 7.36 -11.65
C THR A 95 14.34 7.26 -13.02
N ILE A 96 13.72 8.34 -13.49
CA ILE A 96 13.07 8.43 -14.80
C ILE A 96 13.70 9.61 -15.54
N ASN A 97 14.18 9.38 -16.74
CA ASN A 97 14.86 10.41 -17.56
C ASN A 97 15.95 11.16 -16.78
N GLY A 98 16.74 10.45 -15.97
CA GLY A 98 17.82 11.01 -15.14
C GLY A 98 17.34 11.73 -13.86
N ASN A 99 16.04 11.85 -13.62
CA ASN A 99 15.48 12.50 -12.43
C ASN A 99 15.18 11.43 -11.37
N PHE A 100 15.95 11.45 -10.27
CA PHE A 100 15.71 10.61 -9.10
C PHE A 100 14.59 11.19 -8.25
N LYS A 101 13.63 10.35 -7.85
CA LYS A 101 12.52 10.77 -6.99
C LYS A 101 12.11 9.68 -6.01
N LEU A 102 11.66 10.11 -4.82
CA LEU A 102 10.95 9.30 -3.83
C LEU A 102 9.43 9.45 -4.04
N TYR A 103 8.74 8.33 -4.13
CA TYR A 103 7.29 8.23 -4.20
C TYR A 103 6.74 7.69 -2.88
N ASN A 104 5.97 8.51 -2.19
CA ASN A 104 5.50 8.24 -0.82
C ASN A 104 4.20 7.42 -0.86
N ASN A 105 4.30 6.12 -1.12
CA ASN A 105 3.17 5.20 -1.18
C ASN A 105 2.37 5.20 0.11
N HIS A 106 3.06 5.14 1.27
CA HIS A 106 2.39 5.09 2.57
C HIS A 106 1.50 6.31 2.81
N THR A 107 1.97 7.52 2.47
CA THR A 107 1.21 8.76 2.65
C THR A 107 -0.05 8.77 1.78
N ARG A 108 0.07 8.36 0.51
CA ARG A 108 -1.04 8.33 -0.43
C ARG A 108 -2.13 7.34 0.01
N ILE A 109 -1.74 6.18 0.56
CA ILE A 109 -2.68 5.19 1.13
C ILE A 109 -3.36 5.74 2.38
N LEU A 110 -2.60 6.38 3.29
CA LEU A 110 -3.17 7.01 4.50
C LEU A 110 -4.23 8.05 4.14
N GLU A 111 -3.95 8.89 3.14
CA GLU A 111 -4.88 9.92 2.68
C GLU A 111 -6.20 9.31 2.19
N THR A 112 -6.15 8.33 1.30
CA THR A 112 -7.36 7.68 0.77
C THR A 112 -8.12 6.93 1.86
N CYS A 113 -7.44 6.13 2.68
CA CYS A 113 -8.12 5.37 3.73
C CYS A 113 -8.82 6.29 4.74
N ASN A 114 -8.20 7.44 5.09
CA ASN A 114 -8.84 8.43 5.94
C ASN A 114 -10.06 9.08 5.27
N LYS A 115 -10.01 9.38 3.97
CA LYS A 115 -11.15 9.90 3.19
C LYS A 115 -12.31 8.89 3.14
N LEU A 116 -12.01 7.59 3.07
CA LEU A 116 -13.01 6.52 3.11
C LEU A 116 -13.67 6.36 4.50
N GLY A 117 -13.10 6.95 5.55
CA GLY A 117 -13.63 6.89 6.90
C GLY A 117 -12.93 5.90 7.84
N PHE A 118 -11.81 5.33 7.43
CA PHE A 118 -10.94 4.62 8.37
C PHE A 118 -10.31 5.59 9.37
N ILE A 119 -10.06 5.11 10.57
CA ILE A 119 -9.29 5.80 11.60
C ILE A 119 -7.87 5.26 11.57
N SER A 120 -6.90 6.09 11.19
CA SER A 120 -5.49 5.72 11.25
C SER A 120 -5.03 5.56 12.71
N LEU A 121 -4.29 4.50 12.97
CA LEU A 121 -3.65 4.22 14.25
C LEU A 121 -2.12 4.37 14.10
N PRO A 122 -1.34 4.38 15.19
CA PRO A 122 0.10 4.43 15.11
C PRO A 122 0.66 3.31 14.21
N ASN A 123 1.49 3.70 13.24
CA ASN A 123 2.09 2.79 12.28
C ASN A 123 3.29 2.08 12.90
N ILE A 124 3.64 0.91 12.35
CA ILE A 124 4.87 0.19 12.67
C ILE A 124 5.87 0.45 11.55
N ILE A 125 7.11 0.76 11.91
CA ILE A 125 8.23 0.83 10.98
C ILE A 125 8.91 -0.54 10.99
N TRP A 126 8.92 -1.19 9.83
CA TRP A 126 9.64 -2.43 9.65
C TRP A 126 10.97 -2.16 8.97
N ARG A 127 12.05 -2.17 9.75
CA ARG A 127 13.40 -2.03 9.20
C ARG A 127 13.79 -3.28 8.43
N LYS A 128 14.16 -3.11 7.16
CA LYS A 128 14.70 -4.16 6.30
C LYS A 128 16.19 -3.96 6.09
N GLN A 129 16.95 -5.05 6.02
CA GLN A 129 18.33 -4.97 5.54
C GLN A 129 18.30 -4.84 4.02
N THR A 130 19.06 -3.87 3.50
CA THR A 130 19.27 -3.74 2.06
C THR A 130 20.58 -4.42 1.66
N ASN A 131 20.57 -5.11 0.52
CA ASN A 131 21.75 -5.77 -0.03
C ASN A 131 22.75 -4.78 -0.66
N ALA A 132 22.38 -3.52 -0.80
CA ALA A 132 23.22 -2.48 -1.41
C ALA A 132 23.09 -1.15 -0.62
N PRO A 133 23.53 -1.09 0.64
CA PRO A 133 23.31 0.08 1.50
C PRO A 133 23.96 1.37 0.94
N ASN A 134 25.02 1.26 0.16
CA ASN A 134 25.75 2.40 -0.38
C ASN A 134 25.34 2.82 -1.80
N LYS A 135 24.36 2.15 -2.41
CA LYS A 135 23.98 2.40 -3.82
C LYS A 135 23.51 3.84 -4.07
N PHE A 136 22.92 4.48 -3.07
CA PHE A 136 22.39 5.85 -3.17
C PHE A 136 23.35 6.91 -2.66
N MET A 137 24.41 6.53 -1.95
CA MET A 137 25.33 7.47 -1.28
C MET A 137 26.33 8.11 -2.25
N GLY A 138 26.40 7.66 -3.51
CA GLY A 138 27.37 8.13 -4.48
C GLY A 138 28.80 7.69 -4.10
N SER A 139 29.78 8.15 -4.87
CA SER A 139 31.19 8.06 -4.48
C SER A 139 31.55 9.29 -3.64
N GLY A 140 32.50 9.17 -2.71
CA GLY A 140 32.93 10.29 -1.86
C GLY A 140 33.51 11.51 -2.63
N MET A 141 33.57 11.44 -3.98
CA MET A 141 34.06 12.49 -4.86
C MET A 141 32.95 13.25 -5.60
N LEU A 142 31.71 12.72 -5.62
CA LEU A 142 30.59 13.32 -6.36
C LEU A 142 29.39 13.51 -5.45
N PRO A 143 28.56 14.56 -5.69
CA PRO A 143 27.31 14.73 -4.96
C PRO A 143 26.43 13.48 -5.09
N CYS A 144 25.92 12.98 -3.97
CA CYS A 144 24.97 11.86 -3.98
C CYS A 144 23.56 12.33 -4.33
N GLY A 145 22.80 11.49 -5.02
CA GLY A 145 21.38 11.75 -5.31
C GLY A 145 20.49 11.69 -4.07
N ALA A 146 20.92 10.93 -3.04
CA ALA A 146 20.28 10.84 -1.74
C ALA A 146 21.31 10.59 -0.65
N TYR A 147 21.10 11.16 0.53
CA TYR A 147 22.02 11.06 1.68
C TYR A 147 21.70 9.90 2.63
N VAL A 148 20.54 9.26 2.46
CA VAL A 148 20.12 8.11 3.27
C VAL A 148 19.54 7.03 2.36
N THR A 149 19.69 5.78 2.78
CA THR A 149 19.10 4.62 2.11
C THR A 149 17.67 4.39 2.60
N LEU A 150 16.80 3.90 1.72
CA LEU A 150 15.45 3.48 2.09
C LEU A 150 15.52 2.04 2.63
N GLU A 151 15.62 1.91 3.95
CA GLU A 151 15.81 0.63 4.65
C GLU A 151 14.58 0.19 5.46
N HIS A 152 13.40 0.71 5.15
CA HIS A 152 12.20 0.40 5.90
C HIS A 152 10.97 0.31 5.02
N GLU A 153 9.99 -0.39 5.54
CA GLU A 153 8.61 -0.37 5.07
C GLU A 153 7.70 0.04 6.21
N TRP A 154 6.49 0.40 5.86
CA TRP A 154 5.46 0.81 6.79
C TRP A 154 4.42 -0.30 6.94
N ILE A 155 4.03 -0.63 8.17
CA ILE A 155 2.82 -1.39 8.43
C ILE A 155 1.79 -0.37 8.91
N LEU A 156 0.93 0.04 7.98
CA LEU A 156 -0.15 0.98 8.25
C LEU A 156 -1.28 0.23 8.95
N ILE A 157 -1.77 0.79 10.05
CA ILE A 157 -2.83 0.19 10.85
C ILE A 157 -4.04 1.11 10.83
N PHE A 158 -5.16 0.55 10.42
CA PHE A 158 -6.44 1.25 10.35
C PHE A 158 -7.51 0.52 11.13
N ARG A 159 -8.49 1.27 11.65
CA ARG A 159 -9.69 0.74 12.26
C ARG A 159 -10.91 1.37 11.59
N LYS A 160 -11.94 0.55 11.31
CA LYS A 160 -13.23 1.05 10.84
C LYS A 160 -14.11 1.44 12.03
N GLY A 161 -14.44 2.74 12.16
CA GLY A 161 -15.32 3.26 13.20
C GLY A 161 -14.78 3.13 14.63
N ASP A 162 -15.68 3.08 15.60
CA ASP A 162 -15.35 3.07 17.03
C ASP A 162 -14.80 1.73 17.51
N LYS A 163 -14.18 1.75 18.70
CA LYS A 163 -13.75 0.53 19.39
C LYS A 163 -14.95 -0.38 19.68
N ARG A 164 -14.78 -1.69 19.43
CA ARG A 164 -15.76 -2.66 19.91
C ARG A 164 -15.82 -2.63 21.43
N LYS A 165 -17.04 -2.70 21.94
CA LYS A 165 -17.27 -2.92 23.37
C LYS A 165 -17.30 -4.43 23.60
N TYR A 166 -16.33 -4.92 24.32
CA TYR A 166 -16.32 -6.32 24.78
C TYR A 166 -17.03 -6.38 26.13
N THR A 167 -17.92 -7.34 26.30
CA THR A 167 -18.43 -7.69 27.62
C THR A 167 -17.50 -8.71 28.25
N THR A 168 -17.30 -8.66 29.55
CA THR A 168 -16.36 -9.52 30.34
C THR A 168 -16.66 -11.03 30.25
N SER A 169 -17.63 -11.44 29.46
CA SER A 169 -18.05 -12.82 29.22
C SER A 169 -17.61 -13.39 27.86
N GLU A 170 -16.80 -12.67 27.12
CA GLU A 170 -16.19 -13.13 25.84
C GLU A 170 -14.63 -13.33 26.02
#